data_eb70b403cc1ee91e0899d4413ee5daba
#
_entry.id   eb70b403cc1ee91e0899d4413ee5daba
#
_cell.length_a   1.000
_cell.length_b   1.000
_cell.length_c   1.000
_cell.angle_alpha   90.00
_cell.angle_beta   90.00
_cell.angle_gamma   90.00
#
_symmetry.space_group_name_H-M   'P 1'
#
loop_
_entity.id
_entity.type
_entity.pdbx_description
1 polymer ?
#
loop_
_entity_poly.entity_id
_entity_poly.type
_entity_poly.pdbx_seq_one_letter_code
_entity_poly.pdbx_strand_id
1 'polypeptide(L)'
;MTGLCGSIVKEIKIYYYNIQASMVRQEIEIISKIQNELEASDVASGRGTTGVSDKTVKNYIDRLYKTYQVNGGWDNLIKWVQDKYPSKNTQTSFFSAYLGASKHSATFKKLIASQADEIKTTQMNLVKARTATQETHTIKKVVSYDELMDLLPKLTGQDQLMLSFYTLMPPKRGDFGAVKLLKHSEVKDTQEANFLDVDTYELTIKDHKTRATFQFIKEKLPVEIRKYLRKSLKETPRRWLFTKENGQPYKDTNDFTKWVRSVLSPHFDKVVGIDALRHAYITEFHQGSKTYAEQKELANSMGHSHAENQRYRQEG
;
A
#
# COMPACT_ATOMS: atom_id res chain seq x y z
N MET A 1 61.38 9.62 -25.87
CA MET A 1 60.80 9.71 -24.49
C MET A 1 59.29 9.62 -24.43
N THR A 2 58.66 8.79 -25.27
CA THR A 2 57.17 8.70 -25.37
C THR A 2 56.56 7.37 -24.83
N GLY A 3 57.40 6.46 -24.32
CA GLY A 3 56.92 5.14 -23.89
C GLY A 3 56.49 5.02 -22.42
N LEU A 4 57.01 5.84 -21.54
CA LEU A 4 56.79 5.74 -20.09
C LEU A 4 55.43 6.32 -19.63
N CYS A 5 54.91 7.34 -20.33
CA CYS A 5 53.66 7.98 -19.97
C CYS A 5 52.42 7.11 -20.22
N GLY A 6 52.47 6.27 -21.28
CA GLY A 6 51.38 5.34 -21.64
C GLY A 6 51.18 4.15 -20.67
N SER A 7 52.28 3.65 -20.07
CA SER A 7 52.24 2.59 -19.07
C SER A 7 51.64 3.05 -17.76
N ILE A 8 52.02 4.21 -17.24
CA ILE A 8 51.53 4.77 -15.99
C ILE A 8 50.02 5.07 -16.07
N VAL A 9 49.53 5.63 -17.18
CA VAL A 9 48.08 5.91 -17.36
C VAL A 9 47.27 4.62 -17.43
N LYS A 10 47.83 3.54 -17.99
CA LYS A 10 47.17 2.22 -18.05
C LYS A 10 47.12 1.55 -16.68
N GLU A 11 48.18 1.64 -15.89
CA GLU A 11 48.21 1.14 -14.50
C GLU A 11 47.31 1.90 -13.59
N ILE A 12 47.21 3.23 -13.68
CA ILE A 12 46.26 4.06 -12.93
C ILE A 12 44.83 3.69 -13.30
N LYS A 13 44.49 3.47 -14.58
CA LYS A 13 43.13 3.04 -14.97
C LYS A 13 42.78 1.66 -14.42
N ILE A 14 43.71 0.71 -14.46
CA ILE A 14 43.49 -0.63 -13.88
C ILE A 14 43.34 -0.56 -12.37
N TYR A 15 44.12 0.27 -11.68
CA TYR A 15 44.01 0.49 -10.24
C TYR A 15 42.66 1.10 -9.87
N TYR A 16 42.19 2.15 -10.57
CA TYR A 16 40.85 2.71 -10.37
C TYR A 16 39.72 1.72 -10.65
N TYR A 17 39.83 0.92 -11.70
CA TYR A 17 38.88 -0.13 -12.03
C TYR A 17 38.81 -1.21 -10.95
N ASN A 18 39.92 -1.64 -10.41
CA ASN A 18 40.02 -2.61 -9.33
C ASN A 18 39.47 -2.06 -8.00
N ILE A 19 39.74 -0.78 -7.70
CA ILE A 19 39.15 -0.11 -6.52
C ILE A 19 37.63 -0.02 -6.67
N GLN A 20 37.11 0.41 -7.81
CA GLN A 20 35.66 0.46 -8.04
C GLN A 20 35.02 -0.93 -7.96
N ALA A 21 35.66 -1.94 -8.54
CA ALA A 21 35.16 -3.32 -8.46
C ALA A 21 35.18 -3.88 -7.01
N SER A 22 36.19 -3.52 -6.22
CA SER A 22 36.28 -3.88 -4.79
C SER A 22 35.22 -3.16 -3.96
N MET A 23 35.02 -1.86 -4.21
CA MET A 23 33.96 -1.09 -3.54
C MET A 23 32.59 -1.64 -3.85
N VAL A 24 32.28 -1.96 -5.11
CA VAL A 24 31.00 -2.56 -5.52
C VAL A 24 30.78 -3.93 -4.84
N ARG A 25 31.84 -4.73 -4.67
CA ARG A 25 31.74 -6.03 -3.96
C ARG A 25 31.42 -5.84 -2.47
N GLN A 26 32.10 -4.92 -1.79
CA GLN A 26 31.84 -4.61 -0.39
C GLN A 26 30.42 -4.08 -0.17
N GLU A 27 29.92 -3.30 -1.11
CA GLU A 27 28.56 -2.78 -1.13
C GLU A 27 27.52 -3.89 -1.17
N ILE A 28 27.69 -4.82 -2.12
CA ILE A 28 26.79 -5.97 -2.29
C ILE A 28 26.80 -6.83 -1.02
N GLU A 29 27.96 -7.04 -0.40
CA GLU A 29 28.08 -7.79 0.85
C GLU A 29 27.33 -7.11 2.01
N ILE A 30 27.48 -5.81 2.19
CA ILE A 30 26.79 -5.07 3.26
C ILE A 30 25.29 -5.11 3.08
N ILE A 31 24.77 -4.83 1.87
CA ILE A 31 23.33 -4.86 1.60
C ILE A 31 22.77 -6.27 1.73
N SER A 32 23.49 -7.28 1.23
CA SER A 32 23.11 -8.68 1.37
C SER A 32 23.06 -9.11 2.85
N LYS A 33 24.00 -8.64 3.66
CA LYS A 33 24.00 -8.91 5.11
C LYS A 33 22.81 -8.25 5.80
N ILE A 34 22.49 -6.99 5.48
CA ILE A 34 21.33 -6.30 6.00
C ILE A 34 20.04 -7.04 5.58
N GLN A 35 19.93 -7.47 4.34
CA GLN A 35 18.79 -8.23 3.84
C GLN A 35 18.60 -9.53 4.64
N ASN A 36 19.66 -10.32 4.82
CA ASN A 36 19.61 -11.55 5.59
C ASN A 36 19.18 -11.31 7.05
N GLU A 37 19.67 -10.24 7.68
CA GLU A 37 19.26 -9.87 9.03
C GLU A 37 17.78 -9.47 9.11
N LEU A 38 17.25 -8.76 8.09
CA LEU A 38 15.85 -8.39 7.99
C LEU A 38 14.95 -9.61 7.78
N GLU A 39 15.33 -10.53 6.90
CA GLU A 39 14.60 -11.78 6.62
C GLU A 39 14.61 -12.71 7.82
N ALA A 40 15.75 -12.85 8.53
CA ALA A 40 15.84 -13.64 9.76
C ALA A 40 14.95 -13.09 10.89
N SER A 41 14.77 -11.79 10.96
CA SER A 41 13.86 -11.12 11.91
C SER A 41 12.39 -11.49 11.67
N ASP A 42 11.99 -11.74 10.43
CA ASP A 42 10.63 -12.17 10.08
C ASP A 42 10.37 -13.62 10.52
N VAL A 43 11.33 -14.52 10.32
CA VAL A 43 11.24 -15.93 10.71
C VAL A 43 11.21 -16.11 12.24
N ALA A 44 12.01 -15.35 12.98
CA ALA A 44 12.10 -15.44 14.44
C ALA A 44 10.83 -14.97 15.17
N SER A 45 10.00 -14.13 14.55
CA SER A 45 8.80 -13.56 15.17
C SER A 45 7.53 -14.41 15.03
N GLY A 46 7.60 -15.55 14.32
CA GLY A 46 6.49 -16.51 14.19
C GLY A 46 5.16 -15.85 13.90
N ARG A 47 4.96 -15.31 12.70
CA ARG A 47 3.71 -14.68 12.14
C ARG A 47 2.80 -13.92 13.11
N GLY A 48 3.30 -13.49 14.25
CA GLY A 48 2.56 -12.78 15.29
C GLY A 48 3.24 -11.47 15.66
N THR A 49 2.69 -10.34 15.16
CA THR A 49 2.75 -8.97 15.71
C THR A 49 4.05 -8.18 15.69
N THR A 50 5.24 -8.72 15.44
CA THR A 50 6.51 -7.95 15.45
C THR A 50 7.42 -8.16 14.23
N GLY A 51 7.12 -9.07 13.33
CA GLY A 51 7.91 -9.36 12.13
C GLY A 51 7.67 -8.37 10.98
N VAL A 52 8.67 -8.24 10.13
CA VAL A 52 8.63 -7.38 8.95
C VAL A 52 8.18 -8.25 7.76
N SER A 53 7.07 -7.92 7.09
CA SER A 53 6.61 -8.70 5.93
C SER A 53 7.62 -8.63 4.77
N ASP A 54 7.69 -9.68 3.94
CA ASP A 54 8.55 -9.74 2.73
C ASP A 54 8.45 -8.47 1.87
N LYS A 55 7.23 -7.95 1.71
CA LYS A 55 7.00 -6.70 0.98
C LYS A 55 7.66 -5.51 1.66
N THR A 56 7.68 -5.48 2.99
CA THR A 56 8.33 -4.41 3.76
C THR A 56 9.84 -4.55 3.70
N VAL A 57 10.37 -5.77 3.83
CA VAL A 57 11.81 -6.07 3.65
C VAL A 57 12.26 -5.59 2.28
N LYS A 58 11.57 -6.00 1.22
CA LYS A 58 11.86 -5.55 -0.14
C LYS A 58 11.86 -4.03 -0.26
N ASN A 59 10.85 -3.35 0.30
CA ASN A 59 10.78 -1.89 0.27
C ASN A 59 11.94 -1.22 1.02
N TYR A 60 12.41 -1.81 2.13
CA TYR A 60 13.59 -1.29 2.84
C TYR A 60 14.83 -1.47 1.99
N ILE A 61 15.08 -2.67 1.49
CA ILE A 61 16.24 -2.98 0.66
C ILE A 61 16.29 -2.12 -0.61
N ASP A 62 15.19 -1.95 -1.32
CA ASP A 62 15.11 -1.09 -2.50
C ASP A 62 15.54 0.36 -2.18
N ARG A 63 15.16 0.90 -1.02
CA ARG A 63 15.57 2.25 -0.61
C ARG A 63 17.01 2.32 -0.15
N LEU A 64 17.46 1.33 0.62
CA LEU A 64 18.85 1.26 1.06
C LEU A 64 19.80 1.14 -0.14
N TYR A 65 19.48 0.25 -1.08
CA TYR A 65 20.25 0.09 -2.30
C TYR A 65 20.30 1.38 -3.12
N LYS A 66 19.16 2.05 -3.30
CA LYS A 66 19.07 3.32 -4.01
C LYS A 66 19.86 4.43 -3.32
N THR A 67 19.84 4.48 -1.99
CA THR A 67 20.63 5.40 -1.19
C THR A 67 22.11 5.20 -1.45
N TYR A 68 22.56 3.97 -1.30
CA TYR A 68 23.97 3.64 -1.44
C TYR A 68 24.50 3.94 -2.84
N GLN A 69 23.78 3.48 -3.89
CA GLN A 69 24.18 3.70 -5.28
C GLN A 69 24.31 5.18 -5.67
N VAL A 70 23.45 6.04 -5.13
CA VAL A 70 23.40 7.44 -5.57
C VAL A 70 24.17 8.37 -4.63
N ASN A 71 24.16 8.08 -3.31
CA ASN A 71 24.87 8.87 -2.30
C ASN A 71 26.34 8.44 -2.14
N GLY A 72 26.68 7.23 -2.58
CA GLY A 72 28.03 6.67 -2.44
C GLY A 72 28.39 6.25 -1.01
N GLY A 73 27.39 6.10 -0.11
CA GLY A 73 27.61 5.71 1.28
C GLY A 73 26.43 6.01 2.18
N TRP A 74 26.68 5.93 3.49
CA TRP A 74 25.67 6.08 4.53
C TRP A 74 25.77 7.41 5.29
N ASP A 75 26.63 8.31 4.83
CA ASP A 75 26.83 9.62 5.44
C ASP A 75 25.85 10.66 4.89
N ASN A 76 25.52 11.65 5.71
CA ASN A 76 24.65 12.78 5.32
C ASN A 76 23.28 12.35 4.73
N LEU A 77 22.71 11.26 5.22
CA LEU A 77 21.48 10.67 4.72
C LEU A 77 20.31 11.66 4.66
N ILE A 78 20.19 12.51 5.67
CA ILE A 78 19.10 13.48 5.78
C ILE A 78 19.20 14.49 4.66
N LYS A 79 20.38 15.13 4.54
CA LYS A 79 20.63 16.13 3.50
C LYS A 79 20.44 15.52 2.11
N TRP A 80 20.99 14.33 1.86
CA TRP A 80 20.84 13.64 0.58
C TRP A 80 19.37 13.37 0.22
N VAL A 81 18.57 12.85 1.18
CA VAL A 81 17.14 12.59 0.93
C VAL A 81 16.39 13.89 0.65
N GLN A 82 16.68 14.96 1.39
CA GLN A 82 16.01 16.25 1.22
C GLN A 82 16.36 16.90 -0.12
N ASP A 83 17.63 16.88 -0.50
CA ASP A 83 18.11 17.45 -1.77
C ASP A 83 17.58 16.66 -2.98
N LYS A 84 17.53 15.32 -2.87
CA LYS A 84 17.12 14.43 -3.97
C LYS A 84 15.62 14.37 -4.18
N TYR A 85 14.83 14.45 -3.11
CA TYR A 85 13.39 14.25 -3.15
C TYR A 85 12.63 15.46 -2.58
N PRO A 86 12.04 16.31 -3.44
CA PRO A 86 11.25 17.47 -2.97
C PRO A 86 9.95 17.06 -2.25
N SER A 87 9.42 15.87 -2.54
CA SER A 87 8.21 15.37 -1.90
C SER A 87 8.44 14.95 -0.45
N LYS A 88 7.79 15.63 0.51
CA LYS A 88 7.81 15.26 1.94
C LYS A 88 7.34 13.83 2.20
N ASN A 89 6.40 13.32 1.42
CA ASN A 89 5.96 11.92 1.52
C ASN A 89 7.06 10.93 1.13
N THR A 90 7.82 11.25 0.08
CA THR A 90 8.96 10.44 -0.35
C THR A 90 10.06 10.48 0.71
N GLN A 91 10.41 11.66 1.24
CA GLN A 91 11.38 11.82 2.33
C GLN A 91 10.98 10.99 3.56
N THR A 92 9.74 11.13 4.03
CA THR A 92 9.18 10.34 5.15
C THR A 92 9.32 8.84 4.90
N SER A 93 9.10 8.40 3.66
CA SER A 93 9.21 6.99 3.27
C SER A 93 10.65 6.46 3.33
N PHE A 94 11.66 7.26 2.98
CA PHE A 94 13.07 6.92 3.15
C PHE A 94 13.46 6.84 4.62
N PHE A 95 13.12 7.85 5.42
CA PHE A 95 13.44 7.86 6.86
C PHE A 95 12.73 6.73 7.61
N SER A 96 11.49 6.39 7.23
CA SER A 96 10.79 5.21 7.77
C SER A 96 11.51 3.90 7.44
N ALA A 97 12.08 3.79 6.22
CA ALA A 97 12.87 2.62 5.84
C ALA A 97 14.18 2.53 6.63
N TYR A 98 14.88 3.64 6.83
CA TYR A 98 16.12 3.66 7.63
C TYR A 98 15.85 3.27 9.08
N LEU A 99 14.87 3.88 9.72
CA LEU A 99 14.52 3.57 11.10
C LEU A 99 13.93 2.14 11.24
N GLY A 100 13.16 1.68 10.27
CA GLY A 100 12.63 0.33 10.23
C GLY A 100 13.75 -0.70 10.06
N ALA A 101 14.65 -0.52 9.10
CA ALA A 101 15.78 -1.40 8.88
C ALA A 101 16.72 -1.44 10.11
N SER A 102 16.97 -0.29 10.77
CA SER A 102 17.83 -0.25 11.96
C SER A 102 17.26 -0.98 13.18
N LYS A 103 15.95 -1.21 13.24
CA LYS A 103 15.33 -2.01 14.31
C LYS A 103 15.61 -3.50 14.15
N HIS A 104 15.75 -3.98 12.92
CA HIS A 104 15.82 -5.40 12.57
C HIS A 104 17.19 -5.82 12.04
N SER A 105 18.08 -4.88 11.71
CA SER A 105 19.44 -5.14 11.26
C SER A 105 20.46 -4.47 12.17
N ALA A 106 21.25 -5.27 12.88
CA ALA A 106 22.34 -4.77 13.72
C ALA A 106 23.45 -4.13 12.89
N THR A 107 23.68 -4.63 11.68
CA THR A 107 24.63 -4.06 10.72
C THR A 107 24.19 -2.66 10.32
N PHE A 108 22.93 -2.47 9.88
CA PHE A 108 22.44 -1.16 9.47
C PHE A 108 22.33 -0.18 10.64
N LYS A 109 21.94 -0.65 11.83
CA LYS A 109 21.91 0.17 13.04
C LYS A 109 23.27 0.80 13.34
N LYS A 110 24.38 0.07 13.18
CA LYS A 110 25.74 0.59 13.36
C LYS A 110 26.10 1.62 12.31
N LEU A 111 25.72 1.41 11.04
CA LEU A 111 26.02 2.30 9.92
C LEU A 111 25.40 3.70 10.07
N ILE A 112 24.21 3.78 10.66
CA ILE A 112 23.50 5.06 10.82
C ILE A 112 23.54 5.61 12.25
N ALA A 113 24.32 5.01 13.15
CA ALA A 113 24.30 5.32 14.58
C ALA A 113 24.49 6.82 14.88
N SER A 114 25.39 7.50 14.17
CA SER A 114 25.66 8.93 14.32
C SER A 114 24.52 9.85 13.89
N GLN A 115 23.58 9.36 13.07
CA GLN A 115 22.48 10.14 12.48
C GLN A 115 21.09 9.68 12.94
N ALA A 116 21.00 8.58 13.70
CA ALA A 116 19.74 7.91 14.01
C ALA A 116 18.71 8.83 14.71
N ASP A 117 19.15 9.62 15.68
CA ASP A 117 18.27 10.53 16.42
C ASP A 117 17.82 11.72 15.56
N GLU A 118 18.70 12.23 14.72
CA GLU A 118 18.36 13.30 13.78
C GLU A 118 17.40 12.81 12.70
N ILE A 119 17.60 11.59 12.16
CA ILE A 119 16.66 10.93 11.23
C ILE A 119 15.27 10.78 11.87
N LYS A 120 15.21 10.33 13.13
CA LYS A 120 13.97 10.17 13.89
C LYS A 120 13.25 11.51 14.08
N THR A 121 13.97 12.54 14.49
CA THR A 121 13.43 13.88 14.71
C THR A 121 12.91 14.47 13.39
N THR A 122 13.68 14.36 12.33
CA THR A 122 13.30 14.85 10.99
C THR A 122 12.06 14.13 10.48
N GLN A 123 11.97 12.79 10.62
CA GLN A 123 10.80 12.03 10.27
C GLN A 123 9.56 12.49 11.05
N MET A 124 9.68 12.67 12.37
CA MET A 124 8.58 13.13 13.21
C MET A 124 8.06 14.50 12.78
N ASN A 125 8.96 15.43 12.46
CA ASN A 125 8.59 16.75 11.99
C ASN A 125 7.89 16.73 10.63
N LEU A 126 8.36 15.87 9.71
CA LEU A 126 7.70 15.65 8.42
C LEU A 126 6.30 15.04 8.57
N VAL A 127 6.14 14.10 9.49
CA VAL A 127 4.82 13.49 9.78
C VAL A 127 3.87 14.53 10.36
N LYS A 128 4.30 15.34 11.33
CA LYS A 128 3.50 16.44 11.92
C LYS A 128 3.10 17.47 10.86
N ALA A 129 4.04 17.92 10.04
CA ALA A 129 3.78 18.87 8.96
C ALA A 129 2.82 18.30 7.92
N ARG A 130 2.87 16.99 7.65
CA ARG A 130 1.94 16.30 6.75
C ARG A 130 0.54 16.27 7.33
N THR A 131 0.36 15.94 8.60
CA THR A 131 -0.95 15.90 9.26
C THR A 131 -1.61 17.27 9.18
N ALA A 132 -0.90 18.34 9.55
CA ALA A 132 -1.40 19.71 9.46
C ALA A 132 -1.75 20.14 8.01
N THR A 133 -1.00 19.65 7.01
CA THR A 133 -1.28 19.94 5.59
C THR A 133 -2.45 19.11 5.06
N GLN A 134 -2.63 17.87 5.52
CA GLN A 134 -3.78 17.04 5.16
C GLN A 134 -5.09 17.62 5.67
N GLU A 135 -5.14 18.13 6.90
CA GLU A 135 -6.30 18.83 7.43
C GLU A 135 -6.72 20.00 6.56
N THR A 136 -5.76 20.73 5.96
CA THR A 136 -6.03 21.87 5.07
C THR A 136 -6.35 21.48 3.62
N HIS A 137 -5.80 20.38 3.10
CA HIS A 137 -6.00 19.94 1.72
C HIS A 137 -7.20 19.01 1.51
N THR A 138 -7.65 18.34 2.55
CA THR A 138 -8.76 17.39 2.48
C THR A 138 -10.08 18.08 2.14
N ILE A 139 -10.25 19.34 2.55
CA ILE A 139 -11.46 20.13 2.32
C ILE A 139 -11.70 20.48 0.85
N LYS A 140 -10.68 20.49 -0.02
CA LYS A 140 -10.79 21.07 -1.39
C LYS A 140 -11.00 20.09 -2.54
N LYS A 141 -10.94 18.77 -2.39
CA LYS A 141 -10.93 17.83 -3.55
C LYS A 141 -11.61 16.47 -3.32
N VAL A 142 -12.64 16.40 -2.52
CA VAL A 142 -13.28 15.12 -2.27
C VAL A 142 -14.56 14.99 -3.09
N VAL A 143 -14.74 13.79 -3.65
CA VAL A 143 -16.01 13.38 -4.22
C VAL A 143 -17.01 13.15 -3.10
N SER A 144 -18.22 13.70 -3.24
CA SER A 144 -19.30 13.45 -2.29
C SER A 144 -19.92 12.07 -2.51
N TYR A 145 -20.60 11.56 -1.48
CA TYR A 145 -21.34 10.31 -1.60
C TYR A 145 -22.48 10.43 -2.64
N ASP A 146 -23.17 11.56 -2.67
CA ASP A 146 -24.26 11.83 -3.63
C ASP A 146 -23.76 11.82 -5.07
N GLU A 147 -22.60 12.45 -5.35
CA GLU A 147 -21.98 12.41 -6.69
C GLU A 147 -21.68 10.96 -7.14
N LEU A 148 -21.27 10.09 -6.20
CA LEU A 148 -21.03 8.68 -6.50
C LEU A 148 -22.34 7.91 -6.72
N MET A 149 -23.38 8.19 -5.94
CA MET A 149 -24.70 7.59 -6.11
C MET A 149 -25.36 8.03 -7.43
N ASP A 150 -25.17 9.27 -7.86
CA ASP A 150 -25.61 9.78 -9.16
C ASP A 150 -24.86 9.16 -10.34
N LEU A 151 -23.60 8.77 -10.14
CA LEU A 151 -22.80 8.08 -11.14
C LEU A 151 -23.17 6.59 -11.27
N LEU A 152 -23.53 5.93 -10.18
CA LEU A 152 -23.76 4.49 -10.12
C LEU A 152 -24.71 3.96 -11.20
N PRO A 153 -25.89 4.56 -11.48
CA PRO A 153 -26.79 4.11 -12.54
C PRO A 153 -26.25 4.39 -13.97
N LYS A 154 -25.27 5.27 -14.13
CA LYS A 154 -24.69 5.63 -15.43
C LYS A 154 -23.60 4.67 -15.89
N LEU A 155 -23.03 3.90 -14.95
CA LEU A 155 -22.04 2.86 -15.23
C LEU A 155 -22.73 1.54 -15.63
N THR A 156 -21.98 0.64 -16.25
CA THR A 156 -22.45 -0.69 -16.67
C THR A 156 -21.45 -1.79 -16.30
N GLY A 157 -21.89 -3.05 -16.39
CA GLY A 157 -21.01 -4.22 -16.25
C GLY A 157 -20.20 -4.25 -14.95
N GLN A 158 -18.88 -4.47 -15.06
CA GLN A 158 -17.99 -4.54 -13.92
C GLN A 158 -17.78 -3.18 -13.23
N ASP A 159 -17.85 -2.07 -13.98
CA ASP A 159 -17.64 -0.73 -13.46
C ASP A 159 -18.80 -0.34 -12.52
N GLN A 160 -20.03 -0.64 -12.92
CA GLN A 160 -21.21 -0.45 -12.08
C GLN A 160 -21.16 -1.31 -10.82
N LEU A 161 -20.79 -2.58 -10.99
CA LEU A 161 -20.63 -3.50 -9.86
C LEU A 161 -19.52 -3.00 -8.90
N MET A 162 -18.40 -2.56 -9.43
CA MET A 162 -17.29 -2.02 -8.63
C MET A 162 -17.76 -0.84 -7.78
N LEU A 163 -18.39 0.15 -8.39
CA LEU A 163 -18.85 1.33 -7.65
C LEU A 163 -19.91 0.93 -6.59
N SER A 164 -20.79 -0.03 -6.89
CA SER A 164 -21.76 -0.52 -5.91
C SER A 164 -21.14 -1.11 -4.64
N PHE A 165 -19.98 -1.81 -4.76
CA PHE A 165 -19.24 -2.32 -3.61
C PHE A 165 -18.61 -1.23 -2.75
N TYR A 166 -18.36 -0.06 -3.32
CA TYR A 166 -17.78 1.07 -2.59
C TYR A 166 -18.80 2.07 -2.06
N THR A 167 -20.06 1.98 -2.52
CA THR A 167 -21.14 2.89 -2.09
C THR A 167 -22.21 2.22 -1.23
N LEU A 168 -22.53 0.95 -1.48
CA LEU A 168 -23.67 0.28 -0.84
C LEU A 168 -23.29 -0.67 0.30
N MET A 169 -21.99 -0.79 0.60
CA MET A 169 -21.49 -1.53 1.78
C MET A 169 -20.18 -0.92 2.26
N PRO A 170 -19.72 -1.25 3.50
CA PRO A 170 -18.46 -0.74 4.04
C PRO A 170 -17.28 -1.04 3.11
N PRO A 171 -16.66 -0.01 2.50
CA PRO A 171 -15.69 -0.20 1.43
C PRO A 171 -14.35 -0.73 1.96
N LYS A 172 -13.83 -1.79 1.33
CA LYS A 172 -12.51 -2.34 1.60
C LYS A 172 -11.43 -1.51 0.85
N ARG A 173 -10.17 -1.81 1.09
CA ARG A 173 -9.07 -1.27 0.27
C ARG A 173 -9.14 -1.87 -1.13
N GLY A 174 -8.02 -2.27 -1.71
CA GLY A 174 -8.01 -2.99 -2.99
C GLY A 174 -8.27 -4.49 -2.87
N ASP A 175 -8.81 -4.96 -1.75
CA ASP A 175 -8.97 -6.39 -1.43
C ASP A 175 -9.99 -7.09 -2.33
N PHE A 176 -10.90 -6.33 -2.98
CA PHE A 176 -11.87 -6.86 -3.93
C PHE A 176 -11.24 -7.35 -5.24
N GLY A 177 -10.04 -6.89 -5.60
CA GLY A 177 -9.40 -7.18 -6.89
C GLY A 177 -9.08 -8.67 -7.11
N ALA A 178 -8.91 -9.45 -6.04
CA ALA A 178 -8.55 -10.87 -6.09
C ALA A 178 -9.59 -11.76 -5.38
N VAL A 179 -10.87 -11.36 -5.38
CA VAL A 179 -11.97 -12.16 -4.82
C VAL A 179 -12.42 -13.21 -5.84
N LYS A 180 -12.35 -14.49 -5.45
CA LYS A 180 -12.81 -15.61 -6.26
C LYS A 180 -14.31 -15.82 -6.07
N LEU A 181 -15.03 -16.10 -7.15
CA LEU A 181 -16.44 -16.51 -7.09
C LEU A 181 -16.49 -18.02 -6.93
N LEU A 182 -17.17 -18.51 -5.89
CA LEU A 182 -17.32 -19.93 -5.59
C LEU A 182 -18.78 -20.25 -5.41
N LYS A 183 -19.19 -21.45 -5.84
CA LYS A 183 -20.46 -22.04 -5.40
C LYS A 183 -20.33 -22.50 -3.94
N HIS A 184 -21.43 -22.58 -3.22
CA HIS A 184 -21.42 -23.04 -1.84
C HIS A 184 -20.72 -24.39 -1.66
N SER A 185 -20.93 -25.33 -2.58
CA SER A 185 -20.29 -26.65 -2.61
C SER A 185 -18.76 -26.63 -2.83
N GLU A 186 -18.21 -25.51 -3.33
CA GLU A 186 -16.78 -25.33 -3.59
C GLU A 186 -16.06 -24.65 -2.40
N VAL A 187 -16.81 -24.08 -1.44
CA VAL A 187 -16.26 -23.40 -0.27
C VAL A 187 -15.67 -24.43 0.71
N LYS A 188 -14.40 -24.25 1.06
CA LYS A 188 -13.67 -25.10 2.02
C LYS A 188 -13.18 -24.27 3.19
N ASP A 189 -13.19 -24.85 4.39
CA ASP A 189 -12.68 -24.17 5.59
C ASP A 189 -11.20 -23.80 5.48
N THR A 190 -10.43 -24.59 4.73
CA THR A 190 -9.00 -24.37 4.45
C THR A 190 -8.74 -23.33 3.35
N GLN A 191 -9.79 -22.70 2.79
CA GLN A 191 -9.63 -21.68 1.76
C GLN A 191 -8.89 -20.45 2.32
N GLU A 192 -7.68 -20.19 1.84
CA GLU A 192 -6.86 -19.03 2.26
C GLU A 192 -7.13 -17.76 1.44
N ALA A 193 -7.68 -17.89 0.22
CA ALA A 193 -7.96 -16.75 -0.66
C ALA A 193 -9.25 -16.01 -0.27
N ASN A 194 -9.35 -14.76 -0.70
CA ASN A 194 -10.60 -13.99 -0.66
C ASN A 194 -11.62 -14.61 -1.62
N PHE A 195 -12.86 -14.79 -1.18
CA PHE A 195 -13.90 -15.36 -2.01
C PHE A 195 -15.28 -14.79 -1.69
N LEU A 196 -16.17 -14.90 -2.66
CA LEU A 196 -17.60 -14.65 -2.56
C LEU A 196 -18.34 -15.96 -2.89
N ASP A 197 -19.08 -16.48 -1.93
CA ASP A 197 -20.04 -17.56 -2.15
C ASP A 197 -21.25 -16.99 -2.91
N VAL A 198 -21.41 -17.40 -4.17
CA VAL A 198 -22.45 -16.84 -5.05
C VAL A 198 -23.85 -17.38 -4.75
N ASP A 199 -23.99 -18.48 -4.02
CA ASP A 199 -25.28 -19.07 -3.65
C ASP A 199 -25.82 -18.39 -2.39
N THR A 200 -24.96 -18.13 -1.39
CA THR A 200 -25.34 -17.49 -0.13
C THR A 200 -25.14 -15.97 -0.13
N TYR A 201 -24.37 -15.46 -1.10
CA TYR A 201 -23.90 -14.05 -1.17
C TYR A 201 -23.06 -13.63 0.04
N GLU A 202 -22.34 -14.55 0.65
CA GLU A 202 -21.39 -14.28 1.73
C GLU A 202 -20.00 -13.99 1.15
N LEU A 203 -19.52 -12.76 1.39
CA LEU A 203 -18.16 -12.33 1.06
C LEU A 203 -17.24 -12.63 2.23
N THR A 204 -16.12 -13.32 1.97
CA THR A 204 -15.07 -13.59 2.94
C THR A 204 -13.75 -13.00 2.46
N ILE A 205 -13.19 -12.08 3.23
CA ILE A 205 -11.88 -11.46 3.01
C ILE A 205 -10.91 -11.98 4.08
N LYS A 206 -10.02 -12.87 3.70
CA LYS A 206 -8.99 -13.47 4.55
C LYS A 206 -7.62 -12.84 4.37
N ASP A 207 -7.28 -12.48 3.13
CA ASP A 207 -6.03 -11.81 2.80
C ASP A 207 -6.27 -10.29 2.63
N HIS A 208 -5.85 -9.53 3.64
CA HIS A 208 -5.89 -8.08 3.64
C HIS A 208 -4.78 -7.49 4.53
N LYS A 209 -4.43 -6.22 4.30
CA LYS A 209 -3.29 -5.54 4.94
C LYS A 209 -3.27 -5.62 6.48
N THR A 210 -4.44 -5.65 7.11
CA THR A 210 -4.61 -5.62 8.58
C THR A 210 -5.03 -6.98 9.16
N ARG A 211 -4.81 -8.08 8.44
CA ARG A 211 -5.17 -9.45 8.83
C ARG A 211 -4.67 -9.83 10.23
N ALA A 212 -3.48 -9.39 10.60
CA ALA A 212 -2.93 -9.66 11.93
C ALA A 212 -3.77 -9.11 13.09
N THR A 213 -4.52 -8.02 12.85
CA THR A 213 -5.34 -7.34 13.85
C THR A 213 -6.81 -7.70 13.75
N PHE A 214 -7.35 -7.80 12.53
CA PHE A 214 -8.79 -7.97 12.28
C PHE A 214 -9.16 -9.37 11.77
N GLN A 215 -8.20 -10.31 11.76
CA GLN A 215 -8.37 -11.68 11.28
C GLN A 215 -9.01 -11.72 9.87
N PHE A 216 -10.18 -12.34 9.72
CA PHE A 216 -10.92 -12.35 8.48
C PHE A 216 -12.25 -11.61 8.62
N ILE A 217 -12.71 -11.01 7.52
CA ILE A 217 -13.96 -10.25 7.45
C ILE A 217 -14.97 -11.10 6.70
N LYS A 218 -16.13 -11.34 7.31
CA LYS A 218 -17.28 -12.00 6.69
C LYS A 218 -18.47 -11.05 6.65
N GLU A 219 -19.05 -10.87 5.49
CA GLU A 219 -20.18 -9.98 5.27
C GLU A 219 -21.15 -10.55 4.23
N LYS A 220 -22.43 -10.42 4.49
CA LYS A 220 -23.46 -10.78 3.51
C LYS A 220 -23.73 -9.59 2.60
N LEU A 221 -23.64 -9.77 1.29
CA LEU A 221 -23.87 -8.68 0.35
C LEU A 221 -25.29 -8.10 0.50
N PRO A 222 -25.48 -6.78 0.49
CA PRO A 222 -26.76 -6.12 0.36
C PRO A 222 -27.55 -6.59 -0.87
N VAL A 223 -28.86 -6.54 -0.81
CA VAL A 223 -29.76 -7.02 -1.88
C VAL A 223 -29.50 -6.28 -3.19
N GLU A 224 -29.22 -4.98 -3.12
CA GLU A 224 -28.90 -4.12 -4.25
C GLU A 224 -27.62 -4.55 -4.96
N ILE A 225 -26.55 -4.84 -4.22
CA ILE A 225 -25.28 -5.33 -4.78
C ILE A 225 -25.50 -6.70 -5.46
N ARG A 226 -26.34 -7.57 -4.88
CA ARG A 226 -26.67 -8.88 -5.52
C ARG A 226 -27.33 -8.71 -6.89
N LYS A 227 -28.16 -7.66 -7.09
CA LYS A 227 -28.74 -7.34 -8.39
C LYS A 227 -27.67 -6.96 -9.41
N TYR A 228 -26.74 -6.07 -9.03
CA TYR A 228 -25.62 -5.66 -9.88
C TYR A 228 -24.68 -6.85 -10.19
N LEU A 229 -24.39 -7.69 -9.19
CA LEU A 229 -23.57 -8.88 -9.35
C LEU A 229 -24.18 -9.84 -10.40
N ARG A 230 -25.46 -10.21 -10.23
CA ARG A 230 -26.15 -11.09 -11.18
C ARG A 230 -26.18 -10.52 -12.59
N LYS A 231 -26.47 -9.22 -12.73
CA LYS A 231 -26.46 -8.53 -14.02
C LYS A 231 -25.07 -8.63 -14.66
N SER A 232 -24.03 -8.22 -13.93
CA SER A 232 -22.66 -8.23 -14.42
C SER A 232 -22.14 -9.63 -14.77
N LEU A 233 -22.54 -10.68 -14.02
CA LEU A 233 -22.15 -12.05 -14.32
C LEU A 233 -22.93 -12.63 -15.51
N LYS A 234 -24.16 -12.19 -15.75
CA LYS A 234 -24.94 -12.55 -16.94
C LYS A 234 -24.33 -11.94 -18.20
N GLU A 235 -23.89 -10.69 -18.13
CA GLU A 235 -23.23 -9.98 -19.23
C GLU A 235 -21.83 -10.53 -19.53
N THR A 236 -21.06 -10.82 -18.48
CA THR A 236 -19.69 -11.32 -18.59
C THR A 236 -19.45 -12.43 -17.55
N PRO A 237 -19.70 -13.70 -17.90
CA PRO A 237 -19.43 -14.85 -17.04
C PRO A 237 -17.93 -14.95 -16.69
N ARG A 238 -17.61 -15.12 -15.41
CA ARG A 238 -16.23 -15.16 -14.93
C ARG A 238 -16.11 -15.86 -13.58
N ARG A 239 -14.88 -16.23 -13.22
CA ARG A 239 -14.56 -16.89 -11.93
C ARG A 239 -14.07 -15.96 -10.84
N TRP A 240 -13.86 -14.69 -11.17
CA TRP A 240 -13.38 -13.67 -10.25
C TRP A 240 -14.37 -12.53 -10.18
N LEU A 241 -14.49 -11.89 -9.04
CA LEU A 241 -15.40 -10.77 -8.84
C LEU A 241 -15.13 -9.64 -9.84
N PHE A 242 -13.84 -9.34 -10.04
CA PHE A 242 -13.37 -8.39 -11.05
C PHE A 242 -12.23 -9.01 -11.86
N THR A 243 -12.24 -8.74 -13.18
CA THR A 243 -11.24 -9.23 -14.11
C THR A 243 -10.75 -8.13 -15.02
N LYS A 244 -9.47 -8.23 -15.39
CA LYS A 244 -8.89 -7.49 -16.51
C LYS A 244 -9.54 -7.93 -17.84
N GLU A 245 -9.31 -7.22 -18.93
CA GLU A 245 -9.80 -7.57 -20.27
C GLU A 245 -9.39 -8.98 -20.69
N ASN A 246 -8.24 -9.46 -20.26
CA ASN A 246 -7.76 -10.82 -20.54
C ASN A 246 -8.35 -11.90 -19.60
N GLY A 247 -9.37 -11.57 -18.81
CA GLY A 247 -10.04 -12.49 -17.88
C GLY A 247 -9.27 -12.82 -16.60
N GLN A 248 -8.06 -12.27 -16.40
CA GLN A 248 -7.28 -12.49 -15.18
C GLN A 248 -7.72 -11.56 -14.04
N PRO A 249 -7.62 -11.98 -12.77
CA PRO A 249 -7.91 -11.13 -11.63
C PRO A 249 -6.87 -10.01 -11.45
N TYR A 250 -7.24 -9.00 -10.68
CA TYR A 250 -6.32 -7.98 -10.19
C TYR A 250 -5.62 -8.49 -8.92
N LYS A 251 -4.59 -9.34 -9.08
CA LYS A 251 -3.85 -9.91 -7.95
C LYS A 251 -3.09 -8.85 -7.13
N ASP A 252 -2.60 -7.80 -7.81
CA ASP A 252 -1.95 -6.66 -7.14
C ASP A 252 -2.99 -5.59 -6.84
N THR A 253 -3.05 -5.19 -5.56
CA THR A 253 -3.87 -4.08 -5.07
C THR A 253 -3.62 -2.77 -5.83
N ASN A 254 -2.38 -2.52 -6.28
CA ASN A 254 -2.05 -1.33 -7.06
C ASN A 254 -2.70 -1.37 -8.45
N ASP A 255 -2.70 -2.54 -9.12
CA ASP A 255 -3.33 -2.69 -10.43
C ASP A 255 -4.85 -2.50 -10.33
N PHE A 256 -5.48 -3.06 -9.29
CA PHE A 256 -6.89 -2.85 -9.03
C PHE A 256 -7.19 -1.36 -8.76
N THR A 257 -6.38 -0.71 -7.94
CA THR A 257 -6.52 0.73 -7.65
C THR A 257 -6.35 1.59 -8.90
N LYS A 258 -5.44 1.25 -9.80
CA LYS A 258 -5.28 1.94 -11.10
C LYS A 258 -6.52 1.78 -11.96
N TRP A 259 -7.08 0.58 -12.04
CA TRP A 259 -8.33 0.35 -12.78
C TRP A 259 -9.49 1.14 -12.18
N VAL A 260 -9.72 1.09 -10.86
CA VAL A 260 -10.76 1.92 -10.22
C VAL A 260 -10.61 3.39 -10.57
N ARG A 261 -9.37 3.90 -10.53
CA ARG A 261 -9.06 5.28 -10.89
C ARG A 261 -9.35 5.58 -12.37
N SER A 262 -9.00 4.67 -13.28
CA SER A 262 -9.25 4.86 -14.73
C SER A 262 -10.74 4.84 -15.06
N VAL A 263 -11.55 4.10 -14.31
CA VAL A 263 -13.01 4.07 -14.46
C VAL A 263 -13.64 5.35 -13.93
N LEU A 264 -13.24 5.82 -12.76
CA LEU A 264 -13.96 6.89 -12.08
C LEU A 264 -13.48 8.30 -12.46
N SER A 265 -12.16 8.52 -12.61
CA SER A 265 -11.62 9.87 -12.82
C SER A 265 -12.16 10.60 -14.04
N PRO A 266 -12.55 9.94 -15.16
CA PRO A 266 -13.17 10.64 -16.31
C PRO A 266 -14.53 11.28 -16.01
N HIS A 267 -15.19 10.90 -14.93
CA HIS A 267 -16.49 11.44 -14.53
C HIS A 267 -16.40 12.61 -13.56
N PHE A 268 -15.19 13.00 -13.16
CA PHE A 268 -14.96 14.07 -12.17
C PHE A 268 -13.78 14.95 -12.61
N ASP A 269 -13.80 16.24 -12.25
CA ASP A 269 -12.69 17.18 -12.50
C ASP A 269 -11.46 16.91 -11.60
N LYS A 270 -11.35 15.69 -11.09
CA LYS A 270 -10.32 15.29 -10.11
C LYS A 270 -10.03 13.79 -10.20
N VAL A 271 -8.87 13.41 -9.68
CA VAL A 271 -8.49 11.99 -9.59
C VAL A 271 -9.25 11.32 -8.47
N VAL A 272 -10.15 10.38 -8.80
CA VAL A 272 -10.94 9.61 -7.86
C VAL A 272 -10.39 8.18 -7.77
N GLY A 273 -9.89 7.81 -6.60
CA GLY A 273 -9.39 6.47 -6.32
C GLY A 273 -10.08 5.87 -5.09
N ILE A 274 -9.67 4.66 -4.70
CA ILE A 274 -10.29 3.91 -3.60
C ILE A 274 -10.34 4.70 -2.29
N ASP A 275 -9.30 5.48 -1.97
CA ASP A 275 -9.29 6.28 -0.74
C ASP A 275 -10.38 7.38 -0.77
N ALA A 276 -10.62 8.01 -1.93
CA ALA A 276 -11.69 9.00 -2.07
C ALA A 276 -13.07 8.38 -1.86
N LEU A 277 -13.30 7.16 -2.38
CA LEU A 277 -14.56 6.42 -2.17
C LEU A 277 -14.77 6.09 -0.69
N ARG A 278 -13.70 5.69 0.00
CA ARG A 278 -13.75 5.37 1.44
C ARG A 278 -14.02 6.61 2.29
N HIS A 279 -13.42 7.75 1.92
CA HIS A 279 -13.71 9.04 2.55
C HIS A 279 -15.19 9.42 2.37
N ALA A 280 -15.71 9.37 1.15
CA ALA A 280 -17.10 9.68 0.85
C ALA A 280 -18.07 8.82 1.69
N TYR A 281 -17.85 7.50 1.71
CA TYR A 281 -18.69 6.57 2.48
C TYR A 281 -18.66 6.85 3.98
N ILE A 282 -17.47 7.06 4.56
CA ILE A 282 -17.32 7.32 5.99
C ILE A 282 -17.96 8.67 6.36
N THR A 283 -17.76 9.70 5.52
CA THR A 283 -18.35 11.02 5.75
C THR A 283 -19.87 10.93 5.76
N GLU A 284 -20.47 10.27 4.77
CA GLU A 284 -21.91 10.03 4.69
C GLU A 284 -22.42 9.26 5.92
N PHE A 285 -21.74 8.18 6.30
CA PHE A 285 -22.11 7.41 7.49
C PHE A 285 -22.17 8.29 8.75
N HIS A 286 -21.31 9.30 8.86
CA HIS A 286 -21.25 10.20 10.03
C HIS A 286 -22.13 11.44 9.92
N GLN A 287 -22.89 11.65 8.85
CA GLN A 287 -23.83 12.76 8.75
C GLN A 287 -25.00 12.64 9.74
N GLY A 288 -25.36 11.42 10.15
CA GLY A 288 -26.32 11.19 11.24
C GLY A 288 -25.65 10.93 12.57
N SER A 289 -26.42 11.04 13.67
CA SER A 289 -25.96 10.66 15.01
C SER A 289 -25.67 9.16 15.04
N LYS A 290 -24.41 8.79 15.13
CA LYS A 290 -23.95 7.40 15.24
C LYS A 290 -23.38 7.14 16.62
N THR A 291 -23.80 6.05 17.23
CA THR A 291 -23.23 5.59 18.51
C THR A 291 -21.78 5.16 18.33
N TYR A 292 -21.02 5.16 19.41
CA TYR A 292 -19.65 4.63 19.40
C TYR A 292 -19.58 3.17 18.93
N ALA A 293 -20.58 2.36 19.28
CA ALA A 293 -20.67 0.97 18.86
C ALA A 293 -20.79 0.84 17.34
N GLU A 294 -21.69 1.61 16.69
CA GLU A 294 -21.85 1.63 15.23
C GLU A 294 -20.59 2.11 14.52
N GLN A 295 -19.93 3.15 15.06
CA GLN A 295 -18.67 3.67 14.50
C GLN A 295 -17.54 2.62 14.58
N LYS A 296 -17.47 1.89 15.71
CA LYS A 296 -16.50 0.80 15.89
C LYS A 296 -16.79 -0.38 14.96
N GLU A 297 -18.07 -0.73 14.78
CA GLU A 297 -18.50 -1.78 13.85
C GLU A 297 -18.12 -1.44 12.40
N LEU A 298 -18.42 -0.20 11.96
CA LEU A 298 -17.97 0.28 10.65
C LEU A 298 -16.46 0.20 10.52
N ALA A 299 -15.69 0.66 11.49
CA ALA A 299 -14.24 0.61 11.44
C ALA A 299 -13.74 -0.83 11.30
N ASN A 300 -14.27 -1.77 12.08
CA ASN A 300 -13.92 -3.19 12.03
C ASN A 300 -14.25 -3.80 10.66
N SER A 301 -15.45 -3.53 10.14
CA SER A 301 -15.87 -4.03 8.82
C SER A 301 -14.96 -3.50 7.69
N MET A 302 -14.39 -2.31 7.84
CA MET A 302 -13.44 -1.73 6.90
C MET A 302 -11.97 -2.17 7.14
N GLY A 303 -11.72 -2.99 8.16
CA GLY A 303 -10.36 -3.38 8.57
C GLY A 303 -9.53 -2.19 9.10
N HIS A 304 -10.16 -1.28 9.85
CA HIS A 304 -9.55 -0.10 10.47
C HIS A 304 -9.66 -0.14 11.99
N SER A 305 -8.75 0.57 12.68
CA SER A 305 -9.03 1.01 14.04
C SER A 305 -10.08 2.14 14.02
N HIS A 306 -10.80 2.31 15.12
CA HIS A 306 -11.74 3.43 15.27
C HIS A 306 -11.04 4.79 15.06
N ALA A 307 -9.84 4.98 15.61
CA ALA A 307 -9.05 6.20 15.43
C ALA A 307 -8.68 6.47 13.95
N GLU A 308 -8.36 5.41 13.18
CA GLU A 308 -8.10 5.55 11.75
C GLU A 308 -9.38 5.89 10.97
N ASN A 309 -10.52 5.31 11.35
CA ASN A 309 -11.81 5.61 10.73
C ASN A 309 -12.20 7.09 10.93
N GLN A 310 -11.97 7.66 12.13
CA GLN A 310 -12.21 9.08 12.40
C GLN A 310 -11.36 10.01 11.53
N ARG A 311 -10.13 9.61 11.15
CA ARG A 311 -9.29 10.40 10.24
C ARG A 311 -9.82 10.46 8.80
N TYR A 312 -10.67 9.51 8.41
CA TYR A 312 -11.34 9.52 7.10
C TYR A 312 -12.58 10.41 7.09
N ARG A 313 -13.10 10.79 8.25
CA ARG A 313 -14.20 11.73 8.33
C ARG A 313 -13.76 13.10 7.84
N GLN A 314 -14.56 13.68 6.97
CA GLN A 314 -14.38 15.05 6.52
C GLN A 314 -15.30 15.93 7.35
N GLU A 315 -14.74 16.96 7.92
CA GLU A 315 -15.53 18.01 8.53
C GLU A 315 -16.08 18.86 7.37
N GLY A 316 -17.42 18.83 7.21
CA GLY A 316 -18.15 19.67 6.28
C GLY A 316 -18.19 21.12 6.73
#